data_956e52eec7dbea19121fd9ae52c79ed6
#
_entry.id   956e52eec7dbea19121fd9ae52c79ed6
#
_cell.length_a   1.000
_cell.length_b   1.000
_cell.length_c   1.000
_cell.angle_alpha   90.00
_cell.angle_beta   90.00
_cell.angle_gamma   90.00
#
_symmetry.space_group_name_H-M   'P 1'
#
loop_
_entity.id
_entity.type
_entity.pdbx_description
1 polymer ?
#
loop_
_entity_poly.entity_id
_entity_poly.type
_entity_poly.pdbx_seq_one_letter_code
_entity_poly.pdbx_strand_id
1 'polypeptide(L)'
;YLTACMNAGIEPGRDFDLSALKSIGSTGSPLPPEGFDWVYENVKEDLWLFSTSGGTDLCTAFVGGCPLLPVKSGELQCRSLGAKVEAFDEEGNSLTDEVGELVITEPMPSMPLYLWNDPDGERLRESYFDVFPGVWRHGDWIKIKPEGSAVIYRRSDSTINRGGVRMGTSEIYRAVEAVPEVADSLVVDIQRGGEDYMPLFVVLEEDAELDEDLVNRIKKSIRDTTS
;
A
#
# COMPACT_ATOMS: atom_id res chain seq x y z
N TYR A 1 1.89 -0.24 12.24
CA TYR A 1 1.78 -0.69 13.63
C TYR A 1 2.28 -2.13 13.78
N LEU A 2 1.73 -3.12 13.03
CA LEU A 2 2.17 -4.52 13.13
C LEU A 2 3.66 -4.66 12.86
N THR A 3 4.17 -4.06 11.79
CA THR A 3 5.61 -4.06 11.45
C THR A 3 6.45 -3.45 12.57
N ALA A 4 5.98 -2.38 13.20
CA ALA A 4 6.69 -1.79 14.35
C ALA A 4 6.75 -2.74 15.55
N CYS A 5 5.66 -3.49 15.83
CA CYS A 5 5.66 -4.53 16.86
C CYS A 5 6.63 -5.67 16.54
N MET A 6 6.65 -6.10 15.27
CA MET A 6 7.58 -7.12 14.79
C MET A 6 9.05 -6.69 15.01
N ASN A 7 9.39 -5.48 14.57
CA ASN A 7 10.74 -4.93 14.70
C ASN A 7 11.16 -4.72 16.16
N ALA A 8 10.21 -4.38 17.03
CA ALA A 8 10.46 -4.23 18.47
C ALA A 8 10.53 -5.56 19.23
N GLY A 9 10.31 -6.71 18.56
CA GLY A 9 10.34 -8.03 19.19
C GLY A 9 9.23 -8.23 20.25
N ILE A 10 8.09 -7.55 20.09
CA ILE A 10 6.95 -7.67 21.00
C ILE A 10 6.19 -8.95 20.70
N GLU A 11 5.79 -9.70 21.73
CA GLU A 11 4.99 -10.93 21.62
C GLU A 11 3.64 -10.75 22.35
N PRO A 12 2.64 -10.09 21.70
CA PRO A 12 1.40 -9.70 22.40
C PRO A 12 0.62 -10.89 22.96
N GLY A 13 0.63 -12.03 22.27
CA GLY A 13 -0.06 -13.24 22.71
C GLY A 13 0.54 -13.88 23.97
N ARG A 14 1.82 -13.60 24.24
CA ARG A 14 2.48 -14.00 25.49
C ARG A 14 2.23 -12.99 26.61
N ASP A 15 2.25 -11.69 26.29
CA ASP A 15 2.32 -10.62 27.28
C ASP A 15 0.93 -10.16 27.75
N PHE A 16 -0.14 -10.47 26.96
CA PHE A 16 -1.51 -10.04 27.25
C PHE A 16 -2.53 -11.15 27.10
N ASP A 17 -3.64 -11.07 27.84
CA ASP A 17 -4.79 -11.94 27.63
C ASP A 17 -5.59 -11.49 26.40
N LEU A 18 -5.38 -12.18 25.29
CA LEU A 18 -6.07 -11.96 24.01
C LEU A 18 -7.18 -12.98 23.74
N SER A 19 -7.69 -13.67 24.76
CA SER A 19 -8.74 -14.68 24.62
C SER A 19 -10.01 -14.15 23.94
N ALA A 20 -10.37 -12.90 24.22
CA ALA A 20 -11.53 -12.23 23.63
C ALA A 20 -11.30 -11.68 22.19
N LEU A 21 -10.03 -11.62 21.72
CA LEU A 21 -9.73 -11.15 20.37
C LEU A 21 -10.23 -12.15 19.32
N LYS A 22 -11.06 -11.70 18.37
CA LYS A 22 -11.65 -12.53 17.31
C LYS A 22 -11.11 -12.21 15.92
N SER A 23 -10.73 -10.97 15.68
CA SER A 23 -10.23 -10.53 14.38
C SER A 23 -9.28 -9.36 14.48
N ILE A 24 -8.40 -9.26 13.47
CA ILE A 24 -7.54 -8.10 13.23
C ILE A 24 -7.75 -7.66 11.79
N GLY A 25 -8.07 -6.38 11.58
CA GLY A 25 -8.08 -5.74 10.28
C GLY A 25 -6.80 -4.93 10.08
N SER A 26 -6.11 -5.16 8.98
CA SER A 26 -4.91 -4.40 8.58
C SER A 26 -5.22 -3.51 7.39
N THR A 27 -4.83 -2.24 7.47
CA THR A 27 -5.00 -1.24 6.42
C THR A 27 -3.93 -0.15 6.50
N GLY A 28 -3.93 0.77 5.54
CA GLY A 28 -3.01 1.90 5.46
C GLY A 28 -1.77 1.61 4.61
N SER A 29 -1.23 0.41 4.69
CA SER A 29 -0.23 -0.12 3.77
C SER A 29 -0.44 -1.62 3.57
N PRO A 30 0.01 -2.22 2.46
CA PRO A 30 -0.06 -3.66 2.27
C PRO A 30 0.68 -4.39 3.38
N LEU A 31 0.01 -5.35 4.04
CA LEU A 31 0.65 -6.21 5.02
C LEU A 31 1.46 -7.28 4.26
N PRO A 32 2.78 -7.37 4.46
CA PRO A 32 3.58 -8.38 3.78
C PRO A 32 3.31 -9.78 4.34
N PRO A 33 3.62 -10.86 3.60
CA PRO A 33 3.40 -12.24 4.03
C PRO A 33 3.93 -12.53 5.44
N GLU A 34 5.14 -12.05 5.75
CA GLU A 34 5.78 -12.22 7.05
C GLU A 34 4.96 -11.61 8.20
N GLY A 35 4.20 -10.54 7.89
CA GLY A 35 3.29 -9.91 8.85
C GLY A 35 2.08 -10.77 9.19
N PHE A 36 1.59 -11.56 8.22
CA PHE A 36 0.54 -12.55 8.48
C PHE A 36 1.06 -13.67 9.39
N ASP A 37 2.20 -14.23 9.05
CA ASP A 37 2.82 -15.33 9.79
C ASP A 37 3.12 -14.89 11.24
N TRP A 38 3.69 -13.69 11.40
CA TRP A 38 3.96 -13.11 12.71
C TRP A 38 2.70 -12.95 13.57
N VAL A 39 1.59 -12.48 12.99
CA VAL A 39 0.31 -12.34 13.74
C VAL A 39 -0.17 -13.68 14.25
N TYR A 40 -0.14 -14.73 13.44
CA TYR A 40 -0.57 -16.05 13.86
C TYR A 40 0.37 -16.69 14.89
N GLU A 41 1.66 -16.43 14.82
CA GLU A 41 2.66 -16.95 15.74
C GLU A 41 2.73 -16.17 17.06
N ASN A 42 2.63 -14.84 17.02
CA ASN A 42 2.96 -13.99 18.18
C ASN A 42 1.75 -13.25 18.78
N VAL A 43 0.60 -13.22 18.09
CA VAL A 43 -0.61 -12.59 18.62
C VAL A 43 -1.62 -13.66 19.00
N LYS A 44 -2.16 -14.41 18.04
CA LYS A 44 -3.11 -15.48 18.30
C LYS A 44 -3.32 -16.36 17.06
N GLU A 45 -3.20 -17.67 17.21
CA GLU A 45 -3.43 -18.64 16.16
C GLU A 45 -4.90 -18.70 15.68
N ASP A 46 -5.85 -18.66 16.62
CA ASP A 46 -7.29 -18.70 16.33
C ASP A 46 -7.88 -17.30 16.23
N LEU A 47 -7.62 -16.60 15.12
CA LEU A 47 -8.26 -15.32 14.81
C LEU A 47 -8.46 -15.14 13.29
N TRP A 48 -9.39 -14.27 12.93
CA TRP A 48 -9.56 -13.84 11.55
C TRP A 48 -8.70 -12.60 11.27
N LEU A 49 -7.57 -12.79 10.56
CA LEU A 49 -6.74 -11.71 10.05
C LEU A 49 -7.16 -11.37 8.63
N PHE A 50 -7.49 -10.12 8.36
CA PHE A 50 -7.80 -9.66 7.01
C PHE A 50 -7.13 -8.32 6.71
N SER A 51 -6.58 -8.21 5.51
CA SER A 51 -6.17 -6.93 4.95
C SER A 51 -7.32 -6.30 4.19
N THR A 52 -7.37 -4.97 4.19
CA THR A 52 -8.40 -4.21 3.47
C THR A 52 -7.79 -3.01 2.76
N SER A 53 -8.27 -2.75 1.55
CA SER A 53 -7.98 -1.56 0.77
C SER A 53 -9.25 -0.75 0.58
N GLY A 54 -9.14 0.56 0.84
CA GLY A 54 -10.24 1.50 0.76
C GLY A 54 -9.72 2.91 0.56
N GLY A 55 -10.61 3.87 0.49
CA GLY A 55 -10.27 5.28 0.29
C GLY A 55 -11.02 6.20 1.24
N THR A 56 -10.33 7.24 1.72
CA THR A 56 -10.94 8.25 2.58
C THR A 56 -12.09 8.93 1.87
N ASP A 57 -11.92 9.31 0.61
CA ASP A 57 -12.95 9.99 -0.17
C ASP A 57 -14.12 9.07 -0.55
N LEU A 58 -13.87 7.77 -0.69
CA LEU A 58 -14.92 6.75 -0.85
C LEU A 58 -15.59 6.37 0.46
N CYS A 59 -15.00 6.72 1.60
CA CYS A 59 -15.48 6.42 2.96
C CYS A 59 -15.80 4.93 3.19
N THR A 60 -15.11 4.04 2.48
CA THR A 60 -15.33 2.59 2.56
C THR A 60 -14.13 1.80 2.05
N ALA A 61 -14.10 0.50 2.36
CA ALA A 61 -13.24 -0.47 1.71
C ALA A 61 -13.95 -1.07 0.47
N PHE A 62 -13.17 -1.36 -0.56
CA PHE A 62 -13.66 -1.96 -1.81
C PHE A 62 -13.00 -3.32 -2.12
N VAL A 63 -11.87 -3.63 -1.48
CA VAL A 63 -11.28 -4.98 -1.40
C VAL A 63 -10.96 -5.26 0.06
N GLY A 64 -11.26 -6.44 0.55
CA GLY A 64 -11.05 -6.72 1.97
C GLY A 64 -11.26 -8.16 2.36
N GLY A 65 -11.74 -8.36 3.58
CA GLY A 65 -11.94 -9.67 4.19
C GLY A 65 -13.35 -10.21 4.05
N CYS A 66 -13.42 -11.53 4.06
CA CYS A 66 -14.68 -12.28 4.18
C CYS A 66 -14.45 -13.49 5.11
N PRO A 67 -15.18 -13.62 6.23
CA PRO A 67 -14.97 -14.71 7.19
C PRO A 67 -15.32 -16.10 6.64
N LEU A 68 -15.95 -16.18 5.48
CA LEU A 68 -16.28 -17.43 4.81
C LEU A 68 -15.18 -17.91 3.84
N LEU A 69 -14.17 -17.11 3.61
CA LEU A 69 -13.06 -17.42 2.71
C LEU A 69 -11.77 -17.66 3.51
N PRO A 70 -10.86 -18.52 3.01
CA PRO A 70 -9.57 -18.72 3.64
C PRO A 70 -8.73 -17.45 3.62
N VAL A 71 -7.97 -17.23 4.68
CA VAL A 71 -6.92 -16.22 4.71
C VAL A 71 -5.67 -16.79 4.03
N LYS A 72 -5.13 -16.08 3.06
CA LYS A 72 -3.86 -16.41 2.41
C LYS A 72 -2.86 -15.29 2.72
N SER A 73 -1.67 -15.68 3.11
CA SER A 73 -0.59 -14.74 3.47
C SER A 73 -0.28 -13.78 2.32
N GLY A 74 -0.29 -12.47 2.59
CA GLY A 74 -0.06 -11.42 1.61
C GLY A 74 -1.22 -11.11 0.66
N GLU A 75 -2.40 -11.72 0.82
CA GLU A 75 -3.55 -11.50 -0.04
C GLU A 75 -4.73 -10.84 0.70
N LEU A 76 -5.49 -10.02 -0.03
CA LEU A 76 -6.83 -9.59 0.35
C LEU A 76 -7.82 -10.65 -0.16
N GLN A 77 -8.79 -11.02 0.68
CA GLN A 77 -9.61 -12.22 0.42
C GLN A 77 -10.57 -12.06 -0.75
N CYS A 78 -11.19 -10.89 -0.92
CA CYS A 78 -12.15 -10.66 -2.00
C CYS A 78 -12.49 -9.18 -2.19
N ARG A 79 -13.16 -8.88 -3.29
CA ARG A 79 -13.84 -7.59 -3.49
C ARG A 79 -15.01 -7.45 -2.51
N SER A 80 -15.21 -6.23 -1.99
CA SER A 80 -16.35 -5.93 -1.13
C SER A 80 -17.66 -5.99 -1.90
N LEU A 81 -18.73 -6.33 -1.22
CA LEU A 81 -20.07 -6.39 -1.84
C LEU A 81 -20.47 -4.99 -2.38
N GLY A 82 -20.91 -4.96 -3.63
CA GLY A 82 -21.30 -3.72 -4.31
C GLY A 82 -20.14 -2.91 -4.89
N ALA A 83 -18.89 -3.38 -4.76
CA ALA A 83 -17.72 -2.76 -5.37
C ALA A 83 -17.26 -3.57 -6.59
N LYS A 84 -17.37 -2.98 -7.78
CA LYS A 84 -16.88 -3.58 -9.03
C LYS A 84 -15.43 -3.14 -9.27
N VAL A 85 -14.51 -3.77 -8.55
CA VAL A 85 -13.08 -3.50 -8.66
C VAL A 85 -12.49 -4.34 -9.78
N GLU A 86 -11.67 -3.71 -10.61
CA GLU A 86 -10.92 -4.36 -11.69
C GLU A 86 -9.47 -3.87 -11.69
N ALA A 87 -8.59 -4.61 -12.35
CA ALA A 87 -7.24 -4.18 -12.70
C ALA A 87 -7.25 -3.79 -14.18
N PHE A 88 -6.82 -2.57 -14.52
CA PHE A 88 -6.77 -2.09 -15.91
C PHE A 88 -5.33 -1.96 -16.39
N ASP A 89 -5.12 -2.26 -17.69
CA ASP A 89 -3.93 -1.85 -18.42
C ASP A 89 -3.98 -0.35 -18.78
N GLU A 90 -2.96 0.15 -19.48
CA GLU A 90 -2.89 1.56 -19.91
C GLU A 90 -3.96 1.91 -20.95
N GLU A 91 -4.48 0.94 -21.68
CA GLU A 91 -5.54 1.08 -22.68
C GLU A 91 -6.96 0.95 -22.09
N GLY A 92 -7.08 0.63 -20.80
CA GLY A 92 -8.35 0.47 -20.09
C GLY A 92 -9.00 -0.91 -20.24
N ASN A 93 -8.23 -1.93 -20.63
CA ASN A 93 -8.72 -3.30 -20.67
C ASN A 93 -8.57 -3.96 -19.31
N SER A 94 -9.57 -4.78 -18.93
CA SER A 94 -9.54 -5.53 -17.68
C SER A 94 -8.56 -6.68 -17.73
N LEU A 95 -7.69 -6.76 -16.70
CA LEU A 95 -6.68 -7.78 -16.51
C LEU A 95 -7.09 -8.81 -15.45
N THR A 96 -6.69 -10.05 -15.63
CA THR A 96 -6.83 -11.12 -14.65
C THR A 96 -5.50 -11.83 -14.47
N ASP A 97 -5.08 -11.98 -13.20
CA ASP A 97 -3.79 -12.54 -12.79
C ASP A 97 -2.57 -11.77 -13.30
N GLU A 98 -2.79 -10.53 -13.69
CA GLU A 98 -1.76 -9.58 -14.08
C GLU A 98 -1.89 -8.31 -13.26
N VAL A 99 -0.79 -7.56 -13.12
CA VAL A 99 -0.76 -6.30 -12.37
C VAL A 99 -1.29 -5.18 -13.25
N GLY A 100 -2.27 -4.44 -12.75
CA GLY A 100 -2.83 -3.27 -13.41
C GLY A 100 -3.21 -2.17 -12.43
N GLU A 101 -3.67 -1.05 -12.96
CA GLU A 101 -4.23 0.06 -12.18
C GLU A 101 -5.53 -0.37 -11.52
N LEU A 102 -5.66 -0.14 -10.20
CA LEU A 102 -6.90 -0.39 -9.48
C LEU A 102 -7.96 0.61 -9.90
N VAL A 103 -9.04 0.09 -10.45
CA VAL A 103 -10.19 0.90 -10.85
C VAL A 103 -11.49 0.36 -10.26
N ILE A 104 -12.48 1.25 -10.11
CA ILE A 104 -13.85 0.90 -9.76
C ILE A 104 -14.73 1.29 -10.94
N THR A 105 -15.27 0.29 -11.64
CA THR A 105 -15.93 0.46 -12.95
C THR A 105 -17.42 0.69 -12.87
N GLU A 106 -18.02 0.60 -11.67
CA GLU A 106 -19.42 0.94 -11.43
C GLU A 106 -19.53 1.90 -10.24
N PRO A 107 -20.48 2.83 -10.24
CA PRO A 107 -20.63 3.78 -9.15
C PRO A 107 -21.00 3.10 -7.83
N MET A 108 -20.42 3.57 -6.75
CA MET A 108 -20.72 3.13 -5.39
C MET A 108 -21.51 4.22 -4.65
N PRO A 109 -22.44 3.85 -3.75
CA PRO A 109 -23.24 4.82 -3.00
C PRO A 109 -22.44 5.81 -2.15
N SER A 110 -21.22 5.42 -1.76
CA SER A 110 -20.32 6.22 -0.93
C SER A 110 -19.36 7.11 -1.73
N MET A 111 -19.40 7.06 -3.07
CA MET A 111 -18.58 7.96 -3.89
C MET A 111 -18.96 9.42 -3.64
N PRO A 112 -17.98 10.32 -3.52
CA PRO A 112 -18.25 11.74 -3.31
C PRO A 112 -18.98 12.34 -4.50
N LEU A 113 -19.99 13.17 -4.24
CA LEU A 113 -20.71 13.93 -5.28
C LEU A 113 -19.91 15.15 -5.73
N TYR A 114 -19.08 15.69 -4.85
CA TYR A 114 -18.19 16.83 -5.08
C TYR A 114 -17.14 16.87 -3.97
N LEU A 115 -16.03 17.54 -4.20
CA LEU A 115 -15.03 17.84 -3.19
C LEU A 115 -15.29 19.23 -2.58
N TRP A 116 -14.86 19.44 -1.36
CA TRP A 116 -15.00 20.76 -0.72
C TRP A 116 -14.24 21.84 -1.51
N ASN A 117 -14.91 22.97 -1.75
CA ASN A 117 -14.38 24.10 -2.51
C ASN A 117 -13.97 23.74 -3.96
N ASP A 118 -14.79 22.91 -4.61
CA ASP A 118 -14.63 22.44 -6.00
C ASP A 118 -15.97 22.64 -6.78
N PRO A 119 -16.36 23.90 -7.04
CA PRO A 119 -17.68 24.21 -7.58
C PRO A 119 -17.90 23.66 -9.00
N ASP A 120 -16.84 23.50 -9.77
CA ASP A 120 -16.87 23.03 -11.16
C ASP A 120 -16.57 21.53 -11.27
N GLY A 121 -16.27 20.85 -10.16
CA GLY A 121 -15.93 19.43 -10.10
C GLY A 121 -14.60 19.08 -10.79
N GLU A 122 -13.74 20.07 -11.02
CA GLU A 122 -12.48 19.89 -11.74
C GLU A 122 -11.50 19.04 -10.93
N ARG A 123 -11.36 19.33 -9.63
CA ARG A 123 -10.48 18.55 -8.74
C ARG A 123 -10.93 17.11 -8.59
N LEU A 124 -12.26 16.89 -8.45
CA LEU A 124 -12.79 15.51 -8.39
C LEU A 124 -12.49 14.76 -9.68
N ARG A 125 -12.70 15.39 -10.84
CA ARG A 125 -12.43 14.80 -12.15
C ARG A 125 -10.95 14.47 -12.32
N GLU A 126 -10.06 15.42 -12.06
CA GLU A 126 -8.62 15.26 -12.20
C GLU A 126 -8.05 14.22 -11.24
N SER A 127 -8.61 14.14 -10.02
CA SER A 127 -8.13 13.16 -9.03
C SER A 127 -8.47 11.72 -9.39
N TYR A 128 -9.64 11.47 -10.00
CA TYR A 128 -10.18 10.11 -10.10
C TYR A 128 -10.65 9.68 -11.49
N PHE A 129 -10.90 10.60 -12.43
CA PHE A 129 -11.57 10.29 -13.70
C PHE A 129 -10.81 10.79 -14.94
N ASP A 130 -9.64 11.38 -14.77
CA ASP A 130 -8.89 11.99 -15.87
C ASP A 130 -8.24 10.94 -16.78
N VAL A 131 -7.72 9.86 -16.18
CA VAL A 131 -7.03 8.77 -16.93
C VAL A 131 -8.03 7.87 -17.64
N PHE A 132 -9.10 7.47 -16.94
CA PHE A 132 -10.15 6.60 -17.49
C PHE A 132 -11.49 7.31 -17.35
N PRO A 133 -11.99 8.01 -18.38
CA PRO A 133 -13.22 8.78 -18.29
C PRO A 133 -14.42 7.96 -17.83
N GLY A 134 -15.06 8.38 -16.73
CA GLY A 134 -16.22 7.69 -16.15
C GLY A 134 -15.87 6.48 -15.28
N VAL A 135 -14.61 6.14 -15.11
CA VAL A 135 -14.13 5.04 -14.26
C VAL A 135 -13.27 5.63 -13.13
N TRP A 136 -13.58 5.28 -11.89
CA TRP A 136 -12.80 5.72 -10.74
C TRP A 136 -11.42 5.04 -10.73
N ARG A 137 -10.37 5.81 -10.92
CA ARG A 137 -8.98 5.37 -10.74
C ARG A 137 -8.56 5.60 -9.29
N HIS A 138 -8.17 4.53 -8.58
CA HIS A 138 -7.84 4.66 -7.16
C HIS A 138 -6.39 5.10 -6.90
N GLY A 139 -5.50 4.78 -7.81
CA GLY A 139 -4.08 5.11 -7.67
C GLY A 139 -3.27 4.04 -6.92
N ASP A 140 -3.65 2.78 -7.07
CA ASP A 140 -2.94 1.61 -6.55
C ASP A 140 -2.67 0.60 -7.66
N TRP A 141 -1.52 -0.09 -7.60
CA TRP A 141 -1.27 -1.28 -8.41
C TRP A 141 -1.89 -2.50 -7.74
N ILE A 142 -2.78 -3.17 -8.45
CA ILE A 142 -3.49 -4.37 -7.99
C ILE A 142 -3.31 -5.53 -8.97
N LYS A 143 -3.28 -6.74 -8.43
CA LYS A 143 -3.45 -7.98 -9.18
C LYS A 143 -4.66 -8.73 -8.62
N ILE A 144 -5.63 -9.03 -9.45
CA ILE A 144 -6.83 -9.79 -9.09
C ILE A 144 -6.68 -11.20 -9.65
N LYS A 145 -6.69 -12.19 -8.76
CA LYS A 145 -6.54 -13.59 -9.13
C LYS A 145 -7.86 -14.18 -9.64
N PRO A 146 -7.81 -15.27 -10.44
CA PRO A 146 -9.02 -15.91 -10.99
C PRO A 146 -10.04 -16.33 -9.92
N GLU A 147 -9.58 -16.72 -8.75
CA GLU A 147 -10.44 -17.09 -7.61
C GLU A 147 -11.05 -15.89 -6.87
N GLY A 148 -10.67 -14.65 -7.22
CA GLY A 148 -11.23 -13.41 -6.71
C GLY A 148 -10.45 -12.77 -5.56
N SER A 149 -9.40 -13.41 -5.03
CA SER A 149 -8.46 -12.76 -4.12
C SER A 149 -7.59 -11.73 -4.85
N ALA A 150 -6.99 -10.81 -4.11
CA ALA A 150 -6.20 -9.75 -4.70
C ALA A 150 -4.91 -9.48 -3.92
N VAL A 151 -3.92 -8.94 -4.63
CA VAL A 151 -2.69 -8.42 -4.05
C VAL A 151 -2.58 -6.94 -4.40
N ILE A 152 -2.42 -6.09 -3.40
CA ILE A 152 -2.08 -4.67 -3.59
C ILE A 152 -0.57 -4.56 -3.43
N TYR A 153 0.09 -3.95 -4.40
CA TYR A 153 1.54 -3.82 -4.41
C TYR A 153 1.99 -2.48 -3.82
N ARG A 154 1.46 -1.38 -4.35
CA ARG A 154 1.89 -0.01 -4.00
C ARG A 154 0.95 1.03 -4.61
N ARG A 155 1.17 2.31 -4.27
CA ARG A 155 0.53 3.42 -4.97
C ARG A 155 1.03 3.51 -6.41
N SER A 156 0.12 3.77 -7.35
CA SER A 156 0.43 4.04 -8.75
C SER A 156 0.65 5.53 -9.02
N ASP A 157 0.01 6.39 -8.21
CA ASP A 157 0.09 7.84 -8.28
C ASP A 157 1.36 8.42 -7.61
N SER A 158 2.00 7.67 -6.73
CA SER A 158 3.28 8.02 -6.10
C SER A 158 4.49 7.36 -6.78
N THR A 159 4.35 6.92 -8.02
CA THR A 159 5.47 6.38 -8.78
C THR A 159 6.38 7.49 -9.28
N ILE A 160 7.66 7.41 -8.91
CA ILE A 160 8.72 8.23 -9.46
C ILE A 160 9.09 7.66 -10.84
N ASN A 161 8.94 8.44 -11.89
CA ASN A 161 9.34 8.04 -13.23
C ASN A 161 10.71 8.65 -13.56
N ARG A 162 11.75 7.82 -13.60
CA ARG A 162 13.11 8.30 -13.86
C ARG A 162 13.73 7.53 -15.04
N GLY A 163 13.97 8.25 -16.13
CA GLY A 163 14.58 7.66 -17.33
C GLY A 163 13.78 6.49 -17.93
N GLY A 164 12.45 6.47 -17.78
CA GLY A 164 11.59 5.38 -18.25
C GLY A 164 11.43 4.23 -17.26
N VAL A 165 12.10 4.27 -16.10
CA VAL A 165 11.92 3.29 -15.02
C VAL A 165 10.97 3.87 -13.98
N ARG A 166 9.82 3.23 -13.78
CA ARG A 166 8.87 3.56 -12.72
C ARG A 166 9.31 2.90 -11.41
N MET A 167 9.68 3.69 -10.42
CA MET A 167 9.98 3.24 -9.05
C MET A 167 8.88 3.66 -8.08
N GLY A 168 8.40 2.74 -7.26
CA GLY A 168 7.50 3.07 -6.17
C GLY A 168 8.26 3.64 -4.98
N THR A 169 7.78 4.75 -4.42
CA THR A 169 8.35 5.32 -3.19
C THR A 169 8.38 4.30 -2.05
N SER A 170 7.38 3.41 -1.96
CA SER A 170 7.30 2.35 -0.95
C SER A 170 8.43 1.32 -1.01
N GLU A 171 9.00 1.07 -2.20
CA GLU A 171 10.17 0.20 -2.35
C GLU A 171 11.42 0.87 -1.80
N ILE A 172 11.55 2.17 -2.04
CA ILE A 172 12.64 2.98 -1.49
C ILE A 172 12.52 3.03 0.04
N TYR A 173 11.32 3.32 0.58
CA TYR A 173 11.10 3.35 2.03
C TYR A 173 11.45 2.01 2.68
N ARG A 174 10.95 0.90 2.15
CA ARG A 174 11.28 -0.44 2.67
C ARG A 174 12.78 -0.71 2.68
N ALA A 175 13.48 -0.34 1.61
CA ALA A 175 14.92 -0.53 1.51
C ALA A 175 15.69 0.34 2.51
N VAL A 176 15.24 1.57 2.72
CA VAL A 176 15.89 2.54 3.62
C VAL A 176 15.62 2.17 5.08
N GLU A 177 14.39 1.85 5.43
CA GLU A 177 13.96 1.49 6.79
C GLU A 177 14.40 0.08 7.22
N ALA A 178 14.88 -0.75 6.28
CA ALA A 178 15.58 -1.98 6.60
C ALA A 178 16.99 -1.78 7.17
N VAL A 179 17.53 -0.54 7.10
CA VAL A 179 18.81 -0.17 7.71
C VAL A 179 18.56 0.17 9.19
N PRO A 180 19.14 -0.57 10.15
CA PRO A 180 18.78 -0.46 11.57
C PRO A 180 18.94 0.92 12.21
N GLU A 181 19.81 1.76 11.66
CA GLU A 181 20.05 3.12 12.13
C GLU A 181 19.04 4.15 11.61
N VAL A 182 18.08 3.73 10.78
CA VAL A 182 17.06 4.61 10.21
C VAL A 182 15.71 4.33 10.86
N ALA A 183 15.18 5.34 11.54
CA ALA A 183 13.87 5.31 12.19
C ALA A 183 12.71 5.63 11.23
N ASP A 184 12.94 6.52 10.24
CA ASP A 184 11.93 6.95 9.27
C ASP A 184 12.60 7.56 8.03
N SER A 185 11.88 7.61 6.91
CA SER A 185 12.42 8.18 5.67
C SER A 185 11.36 8.88 4.83
N LEU A 186 11.81 9.89 4.04
CA LEU A 186 10.98 10.61 3.08
C LEU A 186 11.76 10.82 1.79
N VAL A 187 11.24 10.31 0.68
CA VAL A 187 11.73 10.62 -0.66
C VAL A 187 10.78 11.59 -1.35
N VAL A 188 11.35 12.58 -2.04
CA VAL A 188 10.58 13.57 -2.80
C VAL A 188 11.10 13.60 -4.22
N ASP A 189 10.19 13.56 -5.21
CA ASP A 189 10.55 13.78 -6.61
C ASP A 189 10.33 15.24 -6.98
N ILE A 190 11.39 15.92 -7.41
CA ILE A 190 11.38 17.34 -7.72
C ILE A 190 11.97 17.55 -9.11
N GLN A 191 11.21 18.17 -9.99
CA GLN A 191 11.73 18.69 -11.25
C GLN A 191 12.21 20.11 -11.07
N ARG A 192 13.49 20.34 -11.30
CA ARG A 192 14.10 21.67 -11.18
C ARG A 192 14.99 21.98 -12.40
N GLY A 193 14.57 22.95 -13.20
CA GLY A 193 15.36 23.41 -14.35
C GLY A 193 15.56 22.38 -15.47
N GLY A 194 14.65 21.40 -15.59
CA GLY A 194 14.74 20.31 -16.57
C GLY A 194 15.60 19.13 -16.13
N GLU A 195 16.09 19.16 -14.90
CA GLU A 195 16.77 18.02 -14.25
C GLU A 195 15.88 17.43 -13.17
N ASP A 196 15.81 16.09 -13.13
CA ASP A 196 15.11 15.33 -12.10
C ASP A 196 16.00 15.22 -10.86
N TYR A 197 15.50 15.73 -9.74
CA TYR A 197 16.19 15.68 -8.45
C TYR A 197 15.34 14.92 -7.43
N MET A 198 15.91 13.89 -6.80
CA MET A 198 15.22 13.03 -5.86
C MET A 198 15.96 13.00 -4.50
N PRO A 199 15.74 14.00 -3.65
CA PRO A 199 16.31 13.98 -2.31
C PRO A 199 15.61 12.92 -1.45
N LEU A 200 16.43 12.18 -0.72
CA LEU A 200 16.01 11.27 0.34
C LEU A 200 16.37 11.90 1.68
N PHE A 201 15.39 12.14 2.52
CA PHE A 201 15.54 12.55 3.91
C PHE A 201 15.43 11.33 4.79
N VAL A 202 16.25 11.24 5.83
CA VAL A 202 16.19 10.14 6.81
C VAL A 202 16.13 10.70 8.22
N VAL A 203 15.32 10.09 9.06
CA VAL A 203 15.36 10.27 10.52
C VAL A 203 16.16 9.12 11.07
N LEU A 204 17.16 9.41 11.87
CA LEU A 204 18.03 8.40 12.48
C LEU A 204 17.54 8.03 13.87
N GLU A 205 17.86 6.82 14.31
CA GLU A 205 17.74 6.40 15.71
C GLU A 205 18.60 7.28 16.62
N GLU A 206 18.27 7.35 17.93
CA GLU A 206 18.86 8.32 18.88
C GLU A 206 20.38 8.28 18.96
N ASP A 207 20.99 7.13 18.76
CA ASP A 207 22.45 6.92 18.87
C ASP A 207 23.17 6.83 17.51
N ALA A 208 22.49 7.12 16.40
CA ALA A 208 23.04 7.01 15.05
C ALA A 208 23.48 8.38 14.49
N GLU A 209 24.56 8.38 13.73
CA GLU A 209 25.06 9.55 13.00
C GLU A 209 25.07 9.25 11.49
N LEU A 210 24.74 10.25 10.67
CA LEU A 210 24.76 10.14 9.21
C LEU A 210 26.19 10.35 8.71
N ASP A 211 26.96 9.28 8.68
CA ASP A 211 28.31 9.25 8.12
C ASP A 211 28.33 8.67 6.68
N GLU A 212 29.50 8.67 6.05
CA GLU A 212 29.67 8.15 4.68
C GLU A 212 29.36 6.64 4.60
N ASP A 213 29.63 5.86 5.64
CA ASP A 213 29.36 4.43 5.66
C ASP A 213 27.86 4.15 5.68
N LEU A 214 27.10 4.83 6.55
CA LEU A 214 25.65 4.73 6.62
C LEU A 214 25.01 5.16 5.29
N VAL A 215 25.46 6.26 4.69
CA VAL A 215 25.00 6.72 3.36
C VAL A 215 25.23 5.63 2.30
N ASN A 216 26.40 4.97 2.32
CA ASN A 216 26.71 3.92 1.35
C ASN A 216 25.86 2.66 1.58
N ARG A 217 25.58 2.28 2.83
CA ARG A 217 24.68 1.16 3.17
C ARG A 217 23.25 1.43 2.72
N ILE A 218 22.73 2.63 2.95
CA ILE A 218 21.40 3.05 2.46
C ILE A 218 21.35 2.97 0.94
N LYS A 219 22.32 3.54 0.22
CA LYS A 219 22.38 3.48 -1.25
C LYS A 219 22.50 2.06 -1.79
N LYS A 220 23.20 1.17 -1.08
CA LYS A 220 23.29 -0.22 -1.45
C LYS A 220 21.96 -0.94 -1.24
N SER A 221 21.32 -0.75 -0.08
CA SER A 221 20.00 -1.34 0.21
C SER A 221 18.95 -0.95 -0.84
N ILE A 222 18.91 0.33 -1.22
CA ILE A 222 18.00 0.78 -2.30
C ILE A 222 18.30 0.06 -3.61
N ARG A 223 19.56 -0.01 -4.02
CA ARG A 223 19.97 -0.68 -5.27
C ARG A 223 19.60 -2.16 -5.29
N ASP A 224 19.85 -2.86 -4.19
CA ASP A 224 19.61 -4.30 -4.10
C ASP A 224 18.11 -4.65 -4.07
N THR A 225 17.27 -3.71 -3.66
CA THR A 225 15.80 -3.88 -3.55
C THR A 225 15.06 -3.44 -4.82
N THR A 226 15.59 -2.46 -5.56
CA THR A 226 14.92 -1.84 -6.72
C THR A 226 15.47 -2.28 -8.08
N SER A 227 16.33 -3.32 -8.12
CA SER A 227 16.96 -3.85 -9.35
C SER A 227 16.19 -5.02 -9.96
#